data_99a07170fdca00ef334b04442a747ba9
#
_entry.id   99a07170fdca00ef334b04442a747ba9
#
_cell.length_a   1.000
_cell.length_b   1.000
_cell.length_c   1.000
_cell.angle_alpha   90.00
_cell.angle_beta   90.00
_cell.angle_gamma   90.00
#
_symmetry.space_group_name_H-M   'P 1'
#
loop_
_entity.id
_entity.type
_entity.pdbx_description
1 polymer ?
#
loop_
_entity_poly.entity_id
_entity_poly.type
_entity_poly.pdbx_seq_one_letter_code
_entity_poly.pdbx_strand_id
1 'polypeptide(L)'
;MKIIKEELFFIKETFRYGYGWKGVLKYLVNKFWNSKLIYKLKLPEHKSVENVEIHMLCQKKDADMLAWSLMSFINTSGICPRVVVHDDGSFDQGTKKKLEDKFPELRVLSLEKANKLINNMTGLTPKLLEHRNHGHKLIYKLVDIFLLSRTEKVMVLDSDVLFFNRPEEILKFINENPDCDSLISKHDGSYDLMLLPDYSIKYDILKNEADYMNSGIILYKKDKIGDDKL
;
A
#
# COMPACT_ATOMS: atom_id res chain seq x y z
N MET A 1 -3.50 25.73 0.47
CA MET A 1 -2.53 26.09 1.54
C MET A 1 -1.73 24.87 2.07
N LYS A 2 -2.33 23.68 2.26
CA LYS A 2 -1.62 22.46 2.74
C LYS A 2 -0.56 21.97 1.74
N ILE A 3 -0.86 21.93 0.44
CA ILE A 3 0.06 21.50 -0.63
C ILE A 3 1.33 22.35 -0.68
N ILE A 4 1.20 23.67 -0.52
CA ILE A 4 2.36 24.59 -0.53
C ILE A 4 3.31 24.31 0.64
N LYS A 5 2.78 23.92 1.81
CA LYS A 5 3.60 23.58 2.98
C LYS A 5 4.40 22.29 2.77
N GLU A 6 3.80 21.28 2.15
CA GLU A 6 4.48 20.01 1.83
C GLU A 6 5.60 20.25 0.80
N GLU A 7 5.34 21.03 -0.25
CA GLU A 7 6.38 21.36 -1.24
C GLU A 7 7.54 22.13 -0.63
N LEU A 8 7.25 23.12 0.22
CA LEU A 8 8.28 23.88 0.91
C LEU A 8 9.11 23.02 1.86
N PHE A 9 8.49 22.01 2.50
CA PHE A 9 9.20 21.05 3.32
C PHE A 9 10.22 20.27 2.47
N PHE A 10 9.79 19.66 1.36
CA PHE A 10 10.70 18.90 0.49
C PHE A 10 11.81 19.74 -0.13
N ILE A 11 11.52 20.98 -0.52
CA ILE A 11 12.54 21.93 -0.99
C ILE A 11 13.56 22.18 0.13
N LYS A 12 13.11 22.45 1.36
CA LYS A 12 13.98 22.68 2.50
C LYS A 12 14.85 21.45 2.81
N GLU A 13 14.29 20.25 2.80
CA GLU A 13 15.04 19.02 3.02
C GLU A 13 16.06 18.79 1.90
N THR A 14 15.73 19.09 0.65
CA THR A 14 16.68 19.01 -0.48
C THR A 14 17.92 19.87 -0.25
N PHE A 15 17.75 21.07 0.33
CA PHE A 15 18.86 21.93 0.73
C PHE A 15 19.61 21.38 1.95
N ARG A 16 18.88 20.88 2.95
CA ARG A 16 19.45 20.28 4.16
C ARG A 16 20.38 19.12 3.86
N TYR A 17 20.04 18.29 2.86
CA TYR A 17 20.87 17.17 2.42
C TYR A 17 21.94 17.57 1.39
N GLY A 18 22.19 18.84 1.15
CA GLY A 18 23.27 19.32 0.29
C GLY A 18 23.02 19.24 -1.22
N TYR A 19 21.82 18.89 -1.66
CA TYR A 19 21.51 18.78 -3.10
C TYR A 19 21.33 20.13 -3.81
N GLY A 20 21.14 21.23 -3.06
CA GLY A 20 21.02 22.59 -3.59
C GLY A 20 19.92 22.76 -4.64
N TRP A 21 20.02 23.80 -5.45
CA TRP A 21 19.03 24.10 -6.49
C TRP A 21 18.91 23.01 -7.58
N LYS A 22 19.98 22.29 -7.88
CA LYS A 22 19.93 21.15 -8.83
C LYS A 22 19.03 20.04 -8.30
N GLY A 23 19.10 19.75 -7.00
CA GLY A 23 18.21 18.80 -6.35
C GLY A 23 16.77 19.25 -6.37
N VAL A 24 16.50 20.52 -6.08
CA VAL A 24 15.13 21.09 -6.16
C VAL A 24 14.56 20.97 -7.56
N LEU A 25 15.33 21.34 -8.59
CA LEU A 25 14.88 21.22 -9.97
C LEU A 25 14.59 19.76 -10.34
N LYS A 26 15.49 18.83 -9.98
CA LYS A 26 15.28 17.39 -10.20
C LYS A 26 14.03 16.88 -9.50
N TYR A 27 13.79 17.29 -8.25
CA TYR A 27 12.58 16.94 -7.50
C TYR A 27 11.33 17.43 -8.24
N LEU A 28 11.27 18.70 -8.64
CA LEU A 28 10.13 19.29 -9.34
C LEU A 28 9.87 18.60 -10.70
N VAL A 29 10.92 18.36 -11.48
CA VAL A 29 10.80 17.65 -12.76
C VAL A 29 10.29 16.22 -12.53
N ASN A 30 10.82 15.50 -11.55
CA ASN A 30 10.35 14.16 -11.25
C ASN A 30 8.88 14.15 -10.81
N LYS A 31 8.50 15.07 -9.94
CA LYS A 31 7.14 15.13 -9.40
C LYS A 31 6.10 15.55 -10.46
N PHE A 32 6.38 16.55 -11.28
CA PHE A 32 5.38 17.12 -12.17
C PHE A 32 5.39 16.53 -13.59
N TRP A 33 6.50 15.97 -14.03
CA TRP A 33 6.67 15.42 -15.39
C TRP A 33 6.95 13.93 -15.38
N ASN A 34 8.03 13.51 -14.73
CA ASN A 34 8.49 12.13 -14.84
C ASN A 34 7.52 11.15 -14.16
N SER A 35 6.87 11.54 -13.07
CA SER A 35 5.88 10.68 -12.42
C SER A 35 4.74 10.27 -13.37
N LYS A 36 4.36 11.18 -14.29
CA LYS A 36 3.28 10.95 -15.25
C LYS A 36 3.68 10.15 -16.49
N LEU A 37 4.99 9.93 -16.72
CA LEU A 37 5.47 9.12 -17.84
C LEU A 37 4.97 7.68 -17.75
N ILE A 38 4.69 7.19 -16.56
CA ILE A 38 4.16 5.85 -16.32
C ILE A 38 2.95 5.51 -17.19
N TYR A 39 2.06 6.48 -17.42
CA TYR A 39 0.85 6.27 -18.20
C TYR A 39 1.10 6.16 -19.72
N LYS A 40 2.28 6.55 -20.19
CA LYS A 40 2.73 6.43 -21.58
C LYS A 40 3.50 5.14 -21.85
N LEU A 41 4.05 4.51 -20.82
CA LEU A 41 4.79 3.25 -20.96
C LEU A 41 3.81 2.12 -21.30
N LYS A 42 4.26 1.12 -22.03
CA LYS A 42 3.50 -0.11 -22.24
C LYS A 42 3.55 -0.96 -20.96
N LEU A 43 2.46 -1.65 -20.69
CA LEU A 43 2.45 -2.65 -19.63
C LEU A 43 3.35 -3.82 -20.07
N PRO A 44 4.27 -4.31 -19.21
CA PRO A 44 5.10 -5.46 -19.53
C PRO A 44 4.26 -6.72 -19.81
N GLU A 45 4.83 -7.66 -20.56
CA GLU A 45 4.23 -9.00 -20.69
C GLU A 45 4.15 -9.66 -19.32
N HIS A 46 2.99 -10.20 -19.00
CA HIS A 46 2.73 -10.79 -17.69
C HIS A 46 1.66 -11.88 -17.78
N LYS A 47 1.62 -12.73 -16.75
CA LYS A 47 0.53 -13.69 -16.55
C LYS A 47 -0.46 -13.12 -15.55
N SER A 48 -1.75 -13.23 -15.85
CA SER A 48 -2.79 -12.96 -14.86
C SER A 48 -2.80 -14.08 -13.81
N VAL A 49 -3.02 -13.70 -12.54
CA VAL A 49 -3.05 -14.62 -11.40
C VAL A 49 -4.30 -14.32 -10.57
N GLU A 50 -5.09 -15.35 -10.30
CA GLU A 50 -6.42 -15.20 -9.67
C GLU A 50 -6.47 -15.57 -8.19
N ASN A 51 -5.47 -16.31 -7.67
CA ASN A 51 -5.45 -16.80 -6.30
C ASN A 51 -4.96 -15.78 -5.26
N VAL A 52 -4.58 -14.59 -5.70
CA VAL A 52 -4.13 -13.48 -4.86
C VAL A 52 -4.69 -12.16 -5.35
N GLU A 53 -5.05 -11.28 -4.43
CA GLU A 53 -5.36 -9.87 -4.71
C GLU A 53 -4.27 -8.97 -4.10
N ILE A 54 -3.84 -7.95 -4.85
CA ILE A 54 -3.04 -6.84 -4.32
C ILE A 54 -3.98 -5.74 -3.88
N HIS A 55 -3.87 -5.32 -2.63
CA HIS A 55 -4.62 -4.21 -2.07
C HIS A 55 -3.69 -3.05 -1.73
N MET A 56 -4.05 -1.85 -2.15
CA MET A 56 -3.28 -0.63 -1.92
C MET A 56 -4.19 0.47 -1.40
N LEU A 57 -3.87 1.06 -0.24
CA LEU A 57 -4.53 2.27 0.22
C LEU A 57 -3.82 3.47 -0.41
N CYS A 58 -4.56 4.36 -1.08
CA CYS A 58 -3.96 5.45 -1.82
C CYS A 58 -4.72 6.76 -1.69
N GLN A 59 -3.96 7.87 -1.59
CA GLN A 59 -4.48 9.21 -1.76
C GLN A 59 -4.28 9.67 -3.21
N LYS A 60 -5.13 10.58 -3.67
CA LYS A 60 -5.04 11.15 -5.03
C LYS A 60 -3.64 11.66 -5.37
N LYS A 61 -2.96 12.31 -4.42
CA LYS A 61 -1.62 12.87 -4.62
C LYS A 61 -0.56 11.80 -4.90
N ASP A 62 -0.79 10.57 -4.45
CA ASP A 62 0.15 9.44 -4.53
C ASP A 62 -0.21 8.45 -5.67
N ALA A 63 -1.25 8.76 -6.48
CA ALA A 63 -1.72 7.89 -7.55
C ALA A 63 -0.66 7.61 -8.63
N ASP A 64 0.18 8.59 -8.97
CA ASP A 64 1.28 8.39 -9.92
C ASP A 64 2.35 7.46 -9.33
N MET A 65 2.61 7.56 -8.03
CA MET A 65 3.56 6.71 -7.30
C MET A 65 3.06 5.26 -7.21
N LEU A 66 1.76 5.07 -6.91
CA LEU A 66 1.09 3.79 -6.97
C LEU A 66 1.25 3.13 -8.34
N ALA A 67 1.07 3.89 -9.43
CA ALA A 67 1.24 3.37 -10.78
C ALA A 67 2.68 2.89 -11.05
N TRP A 68 3.70 3.59 -10.54
CA TRP A 68 5.09 3.16 -10.60
C TRP A 68 5.36 1.92 -9.76
N SER A 69 4.78 1.83 -8.55
CA SER A 69 4.87 0.66 -7.68
C SER A 69 4.35 -0.59 -8.39
N LEU A 70 3.12 -0.54 -8.92
CA LEU A 70 2.52 -1.66 -9.66
C LEU A 70 3.31 -2.02 -10.93
N MET A 71 3.74 -1.01 -11.71
CA MET A 71 4.52 -1.26 -12.91
C MET A 71 5.83 -1.98 -12.58
N SER A 72 6.52 -1.55 -11.52
CA SER A 72 7.77 -2.17 -11.10
C SER A 72 7.56 -3.61 -10.64
N PHE A 73 6.48 -3.88 -9.90
CA PHE A 73 6.11 -5.23 -9.49
C PHE A 73 5.82 -6.13 -10.70
N ILE A 74 4.95 -5.69 -11.62
CA ILE A 74 4.59 -6.47 -12.81
C ILE A 74 5.83 -6.75 -13.66
N ASN A 75 6.68 -5.75 -13.86
CA ASN A 75 7.90 -5.87 -14.67
C ASN A 75 8.90 -6.85 -14.09
N THR A 76 9.08 -6.86 -12.77
CA THR A 76 10.09 -7.72 -12.12
C THR A 76 9.55 -9.12 -11.80
N SER A 77 8.27 -9.25 -11.50
CA SER A 77 7.64 -10.52 -11.16
C SER A 77 7.20 -11.33 -12.37
N GLY A 78 6.81 -10.67 -13.47
CA GLY A 78 6.18 -11.28 -14.64
C GLY A 78 4.74 -11.74 -14.41
N ILE A 79 4.10 -11.31 -13.32
CA ILE A 79 2.69 -11.58 -13.01
C ILE A 79 1.91 -10.30 -12.73
N CYS A 80 0.60 -10.33 -13.00
CA CYS A 80 -0.33 -9.28 -12.61
C CYS A 80 -1.54 -9.90 -11.91
N PRO A 81 -1.58 -9.90 -10.58
CA PRO A 81 -2.77 -10.24 -9.82
C PRO A 81 -3.88 -9.20 -10.01
N ARG A 82 -5.09 -9.54 -9.58
CA ARG A 82 -6.13 -8.53 -9.41
C ARG A 82 -5.69 -7.46 -8.41
N VAL A 83 -5.90 -6.19 -8.74
CA VAL A 83 -5.48 -5.06 -7.90
C VAL A 83 -6.71 -4.28 -7.43
N VAL A 84 -6.80 -4.03 -6.15
CA VAL A 84 -7.85 -3.22 -5.52
C VAL A 84 -7.20 -2.00 -4.87
N VAL A 85 -7.46 -0.83 -5.45
CA VAL A 85 -7.01 0.43 -4.86
C VAL A 85 -8.12 0.97 -3.98
N HIS A 86 -7.86 1.05 -2.68
CA HIS A 86 -8.75 1.68 -1.71
C HIS A 86 -8.52 3.19 -1.72
N ASP A 87 -9.49 3.93 -2.23
CA ASP A 87 -9.49 5.39 -2.21
C ASP A 87 -9.79 5.90 -0.80
N ASP A 88 -8.95 6.77 -0.28
CA ASP A 88 -9.15 7.43 1.02
C ASP A 88 -10.23 8.53 1.01
N GLY A 89 -10.98 8.65 -0.08
CA GLY A 89 -12.00 9.67 -0.33
C GLY A 89 -11.49 10.89 -1.08
N SER A 90 -10.23 10.89 -1.55
CA SER A 90 -9.63 12.02 -2.25
C SER A 90 -9.63 11.90 -3.78
N PHE A 91 -9.93 10.73 -4.34
CA PHE A 91 -9.90 10.51 -5.79
C PHE A 91 -11.04 11.24 -6.50
N ASP A 92 -10.70 11.83 -7.65
CA ASP A 92 -11.69 12.23 -8.63
C ASP A 92 -11.87 11.17 -9.72
N GLN A 93 -12.87 11.34 -10.56
CA GLN A 93 -13.17 10.43 -11.67
C GLN A 93 -12.01 10.34 -12.67
N GLY A 94 -11.27 11.43 -12.88
CA GLY A 94 -10.13 11.46 -13.79
C GLY A 94 -8.99 10.59 -13.28
N THR A 95 -8.66 10.67 -11.99
CA THR A 95 -7.64 9.85 -11.34
C THR A 95 -8.01 8.36 -11.38
N LYS A 96 -9.27 8.05 -11.03
CA LYS A 96 -9.79 6.68 -11.10
C LYS A 96 -9.65 6.11 -12.51
N LYS A 97 -10.23 6.80 -13.51
CA LYS A 97 -10.20 6.36 -14.90
C LYS A 97 -8.77 6.15 -15.40
N LYS A 98 -7.87 7.04 -15.08
CA LYS A 98 -6.47 6.99 -15.50
C LYS A 98 -5.73 5.74 -14.99
N LEU A 99 -6.01 5.31 -13.76
CA LEU A 99 -5.44 4.09 -13.19
C LEU A 99 -6.08 2.83 -13.82
N GLU A 100 -7.41 2.80 -13.93
CA GLU A 100 -8.14 1.67 -14.51
C GLU A 100 -7.84 1.48 -16.01
N ASP A 101 -7.70 2.57 -16.78
CA ASP A 101 -7.28 2.51 -18.19
C ASP A 101 -5.83 2.00 -18.34
N LYS A 102 -4.97 2.28 -17.37
CA LYS A 102 -3.56 1.87 -17.38
C LYS A 102 -3.36 0.41 -17.01
N PHE A 103 -4.10 -0.07 -16.03
CA PHE A 103 -3.97 -1.42 -15.47
C PHE A 103 -5.32 -2.15 -15.58
N PRO A 104 -5.51 -3.04 -16.58
CA PRO A 104 -6.80 -3.73 -16.78
C PRO A 104 -7.27 -4.56 -15.58
N GLU A 105 -6.34 -5.12 -14.79
CA GLU A 105 -6.65 -5.91 -13.59
C GLU A 105 -6.91 -5.04 -12.34
N LEU A 106 -6.84 -3.70 -12.47
CA LEU A 106 -7.02 -2.77 -11.38
C LEU A 106 -8.46 -2.25 -11.34
N ARG A 107 -9.02 -2.23 -10.14
CA ARG A 107 -10.26 -1.49 -9.83
C ARG A 107 -10.03 -0.54 -8.67
N VAL A 108 -10.62 0.63 -8.74
CA VAL A 108 -10.67 1.58 -7.62
C VAL A 108 -11.94 1.36 -6.82
N LEU A 109 -11.79 1.07 -5.53
CA LEU A 109 -12.86 1.00 -4.56
C LEU A 109 -12.96 2.35 -3.84
N SER A 110 -13.99 3.14 -4.18
CA SER A 110 -14.21 4.42 -3.52
C SER A 110 -14.57 4.23 -2.04
N LEU A 111 -14.19 5.19 -1.20
CA LEU A 111 -14.52 5.19 0.24
C LEU A 111 -16.03 5.06 0.46
N GLU A 112 -16.86 5.73 -0.34
CA GLU A 112 -18.32 5.61 -0.26
C GLU A 112 -18.80 4.17 -0.48
N LYS A 113 -18.25 3.49 -1.50
CA LYS A 113 -18.59 2.10 -1.79
C LYS A 113 -18.08 1.15 -0.71
N ALA A 114 -16.88 1.37 -0.19
CA ALA A 114 -16.34 0.61 0.93
C ALA A 114 -17.23 0.75 2.18
N ASN A 115 -17.65 1.99 2.50
CA ASN A 115 -18.57 2.26 3.60
C ASN A 115 -19.89 1.50 3.46
N LYS A 116 -20.51 1.52 2.27
CA LYS A 116 -21.75 0.79 2.01
C LYS A 116 -21.57 -0.73 2.19
N LEU A 117 -20.46 -1.28 1.71
CA LEU A 117 -20.19 -2.71 1.82
C LEU A 117 -20.02 -3.13 3.29
N ILE A 118 -19.18 -2.40 4.03
CA ILE A 118 -18.85 -2.74 5.43
C ILE A 118 -20.05 -2.52 6.35
N ASN A 119 -20.82 -1.44 6.17
CA ASN A 119 -22.01 -1.18 7.00
C ASN A 119 -23.13 -2.22 6.77
N ASN A 120 -23.12 -2.94 5.65
CA ASN A 120 -24.06 -4.03 5.37
C ASN A 120 -23.53 -5.41 5.82
N MET A 121 -22.33 -5.51 6.35
CA MET A 121 -21.79 -6.76 6.89
C MET A 121 -22.40 -7.04 8.26
N THR A 122 -22.78 -8.29 8.47
CA THR A 122 -23.25 -8.77 9.78
C THR A 122 -22.08 -9.36 10.57
N GLY A 123 -22.16 -9.29 11.90
CA GLY A 123 -21.14 -9.90 12.77
C GLY A 123 -19.97 -9.00 13.15
N LEU A 124 -19.86 -7.79 12.57
CA LEU A 124 -18.82 -6.84 12.96
C LEU A 124 -19.14 -6.23 14.33
N THR A 125 -18.12 -6.11 15.19
CA THR A 125 -18.29 -5.49 16.50
C THR A 125 -18.52 -3.98 16.37
N PRO A 126 -19.40 -3.37 17.19
CA PRO A 126 -19.59 -1.91 17.18
C PRO A 126 -18.29 -1.14 17.40
N LYS A 127 -17.39 -1.67 18.23
CA LYS A 127 -16.08 -1.08 18.52
C LYS A 127 -15.19 -1.03 17.29
N LEU A 128 -15.17 -2.08 16.47
CA LEU A 128 -14.41 -2.11 15.21
C LEU A 128 -14.91 -1.05 14.24
N LEU A 129 -16.24 -0.94 14.09
CA LEU A 129 -16.86 0.08 13.23
C LEU A 129 -16.59 1.50 13.73
N GLU A 130 -16.63 1.71 15.05
CA GLU A 130 -16.29 3.00 15.65
C GLU A 130 -14.84 3.38 15.35
N HIS A 131 -13.88 2.49 15.59
CA HIS A 131 -12.46 2.73 15.27
C HIS A 131 -12.22 3.00 13.80
N ARG A 132 -12.89 2.24 12.91
CA ARG A 132 -12.82 2.46 11.48
C ARG A 132 -13.35 3.83 11.05
N ASN A 133 -14.47 4.26 11.61
CA ASN A 133 -15.16 5.49 11.20
C ASN A 133 -14.55 6.77 11.80
N HIS A 134 -13.96 6.67 12.97
CA HIS A 134 -13.41 7.81 13.72
C HIS A 134 -11.89 7.77 13.88
N GLY A 135 -11.24 6.66 13.48
CA GLY A 135 -9.80 6.49 13.56
C GLY A 135 -9.03 7.21 12.46
N HIS A 136 -7.71 7.05 12.51
CA HIS A 136 -6.84 7.53 11.45
C HIS A 136 -7.09 6.74 10.16
N LYS A 137 -6.97 7.38 8.98
CA LYS A 137 -7.23 6.72 7.67
C LYS A 137 -6.41 5.44 7.42
N LEU A 138 -5.27 5.27 8.07
CA LEU A 138 -4.50 4.02 8.02
C LEU A 138 -5.27 2.80 8.54
N ILE A 139 -6.34 3.00 9.33
CA ILE A 139 -7.19 1.90 9.77
C ILE A 139 -7.84 1.16 8.59
N TYR A 140 -8.10 1.86 7.47
CA TYR A 140 -8.62 1.24 6.25
C TYR A 140 -7.66 0.19 5.67
N LYS A 141 -6.35 0.38 5.87
CA LYS A 141 -5.34 -0.60 5.45
C LYS A 141 -5.47 -1.93 6.18
N LEU A 142 -5.89 -1.90 7.44
CA LEU A 142 -6.09 -3.09 8.25
C LEU A 142 -7.50 -3.67 8.08
N VAL A 143 -8.52 -2.84 8.27
CA VAL A 143 -9.92 -3.29 8.35
C VAL A 143 -10.52 -3.51 6.96
N ASP A 144 -10.46 -2.50 6.09
CA ASP A 144 -11.14 -2.56 4.79
C ASP A 144 -10.50 -3.61 3.88
N ILE A 145 -9.18 -3.69 3.87
CA ILE A 145 -8.46 -4.68 3.05
C ILE A 145 -8.82 -6.09 3.50
N PHE A 146 -8.78 -6.36 4.81
CA PHE A 146 -9.12 -7.66 5.34
C PHE A 146 -10.58 -8.05 5.03
N LEU A 147 -11.53 -7.17 5.33
CA LEU A 147 -12.96 -7.46 5.15
C LEU A 147 -13.38 -7.58 3.68
N LEU A 148 -12.78 -6.76 2.79
CA LEU A 148 -13.23 -6.64 1.39
C LEU A 148 -12.40 -7.46 0.39
N SER A 149 -11.33 -8.11 0.83
CA SER A 149 -10.57 -9.04 0.01
C SER A 149 -11.39 -10.30 -0.32
N ARG A 150 -11.20 -10.84 -1.54
CA ARG A 150 -12.02 -11.95 -2.06
C ARG A 150 -11.23 -13.22 -2.34
N THR A 151 -9.91 -13.17 -2.21
CA THR A 151 -9.02 -14.29 -2.48
C THR A 151 -8.49 -14.89 -1.19
N GLU A 152 -8.02 -16.12 -1.28
CA GLU A 152 -7.37 -16.82 -0.16
C GLU A 152 -6.09 -16.09 0.28
N LYS A 153 -5.30 -15.62 -0.68
CA LYS A 153 -4.06 -14.90 -0.41
C LYS A 153 -4.26 -13.42 -0.70
N VAL A 154 -3.80 -12.58 0.21
CA VAL A 154 -3.91 -11.13 0.13
C VAL A 154 -2.52 -10.52 0.25
N MET A 155 -2.19 -9.62 -0.67
CA MET A 155 -0.99 -8.80 -0.61
C MET A 155 -1.37 -7.35 -0.36
N VAL A 156 -0.93 -6.80 0.75
CA VAL A 156 -1.00 -5.36 1.02
C VAL A 156 0.30 -4.74 0.54
N LEU A 157 0.19 -3.74 -0.33
CA LEU A 157 1.33 -3.06 -0.92
C LEU A 157 1.18 -1.55 -0.77
N ASP A 158 2.20 -0.88 -0.24
CA ASP A 158 2.22 0.59 -0.18
C ASP A 158 2.53 1.20 -1.55
N SER A 159 1.98 2.38 -1.79
CA SER A 159 2.11 3.08 -3.07
C SER A 159 3.53 3.56 -3.37
N ASP A 160 4.41 3.60 -2.38
CA ASP A 160 5.79 4.10 -2.47
C ASP A 160 6.86 2.99 -2.50
N VAL A 161 6.44 1.73 -2.60
CA VAL A 161 7.35 0.58 -2.73
C VAL A 161 7.70 0.35 -4.20
N LEU A 162 9.00 0.23 -4.52
CA LEU A 162 9.50 -0.08 -5.85
C LEU A 162 10.29 -1.40 -5.86
N PHE A 163 10.02 -2.22 -6.86
CA PHE A 163 10.72 -3.48 -7.07
C PHE A 163 11.81 -3.32 -8.14
N PHE A 164 13.05 -3.57 -7.79
CA PHE A 164 14.20 -3.47 -8.70
C PHE A 164 14.69 -4.84 -9.17
N ASN A 165 14.38 -5.89 -8.43
CA ASN A 165 14.72 -7.27 -8.72
C ASN A 165 13.48 -8.15 -8.63
N ARG A 166 13.60 -9.38 -9.15
CA ARG A 166 12.54 -10.38 -9.06
C ARG A 166 12.24 -10.70 -7.59
N PRO A 167 10.97 -10.57 -7.14
CA PRO A 167 10.60 -10.79 -5.75
C PRO A 167 10.34 -12.29 -5.48
N GLU A 168 11.39 -13.08 -5.36
CA GLU A 168 11.31 -14.55 -5.32
C GLU A 168 10.47 -15.06 -4.14
N GLU A 169 10.61 -14.47 -2.94
CA GLU A 169 9.85 -14.88 -1.75
C GLU A 169 8.35 -14.62 -1.91
N ILE A 170 8.00 -13.47 -2.49
CA ILE A 170 6.61 -13.14 -2.81
C ILE A 170 6.05 -14.14 -3.83
N LEU A 171 6.81 -14.41 -4.89
CA LEU A 171 6.38 -15.35 -5.93
C LEU A 171 6.23 -16.76 -5.38
N LYS A 172 7.13 -17.21 -4.52
CA LYS A 172 7.03 -18.48 -3.81
C LYS A 172 5.77 -18.54 -2.95
N PHE A 173 5.48 -17.49 -2.18
CA PHE A 173 4.26 -17.41 -1.37
C PHE A 173 2.99 -17.48 -2.23
N ILE A 174 2.97 -16.81 -3.39
CA ILE A 174 1.82 -16.79 -4.30
C ILE A 174 1.60 -18.14 -4.98
N ASN A 175 2.66 -18.73 -5.53
CA ASN A 175 2.60 -19.91 -6.40
C ASN A 175 2.57 -21.23 -5.63
N GLU A 176 3.20 -21.26 -4.47
CA GLU A 176 3.27 -22.44 -3.61
C GLU A 176 2.29 -22.26 -2.43
N ASN A 177 2.13 -23.30 -1.64
CA ASN A 177 1.44 -23.21 -0.35
C ASN A 177 2.47 -23.38 0.77
N PRO A 178 3.24 -22.30 1.08
CA PRO A 178 4.30 -22.40 2.06
C PRO A 178 3.72 -22.69 3.46
N ASP A 179 4.55 -23.27 4.33
CA ASP A 179 4.18 -23.58 5.72
C ASP A 179 3.96 -22.33 6.58
N CYS A 180 4.31 -21.14 6.06
CA CYS A 180 4.05 -19.87 6.74
C CYS A 180 2.68 -19.30 6.37
N ASP A 181 2.01 -18.67 7.33
CA ASP A 181 0.70 -18.05 7.16
C ASP A 181 0.79 -16.61 6.65
N SER A 182 1.93 -15.96 6.81
CA SER A 182 2.19 -14.60 6.37
C SER A 182 3.65 -14.36 6.01
N LEU A 183 3.87 -13.34 5.17
CA LEU A 183 5.18 -12.79 4.81
C LEU A 183 5.11 -11.28 5.00
N ILE A 184 6.02 -10.71 5.76
CA ILE A 184 6.08 -9.28 6.06
C ILE A 184 7.46 -8.77 5.70
N SER A 185 7.53 -7.61 5.03
CA SER A 185 8.82 -6.99 4.71
C SER A 185 9.56 -6.59 5.99
N LYS A 186 10.87 -6.84 5.99
CA LYS A 186 11.74 -6.47 7.10
C LYS A 186 12.21 -5.03 6.95
N HIS A 187 12.30 -4.32 8.07
CA HIS A 187 12.95 -3.02 8.14
C HIS A 187 14.47 -3.22 8.23
N ASP A 188 15.25 -2.34 7.63
CA ASP A 188 16.72 -2.41 7.64
C ASP A 188 17.37 -1.93 8.96
N GLY A 189 16.55 -1.58 9.96
CA GLY A 189 17.03 -1.09 11.27
C GLY A 189 17.49 0.37 11.27
N SER A 190 17.36 1.09 10.16
CA SER A 190 17.83 2.48 10.03
C SER A 190 16.91 3.54 10.67
N TYR A 191 15.75 3.14 11.16
CA TYR A 191 14.86 4.00 11.93
C TYR A 191 14.76 3.52 13.36
N ASP A 192 15.19 4.36 14.31
CA ASP A 192 14.74 4.22 15.69
C ASP A 192 13.22 4.31 15.68
N LEU A 193 12.54 3.18 15.83
CA LEU A 193 11.15 3.19 16.20
C LEU A 193 11.09 3.95 17.52
N MET A 194 10.66 5.21 17.47
CA MET A 194 10.20 5.93 18.65
C MET A 194 8.91 5.26 19.11
N LEU A 195 9.05 4.04 19.64
CA LEU A 195 8.05 3.47 20.50
C LEU A 195 7.98 4.39 21.70
N LEU A 196 6.84 5.06 21.88
CA LEU A 196 6.58 5.81 23.08
C LEU A 196 6.95 4.90 24.27
N PRO A 197 7.78 5.36 25.22
CA PRO A 197 8.29 4.52 26.30
C PRO A 197 7.22 3.70 27.03
N ASP A 198 6.01 4.23 27.12
CA ASP A 198 4.86 3.58 27.76
C ASP A 198 4.28 2.38 27.00
N TYR A 199 4.49 2.28 25.69
CA TYR A 199 4.04 1.12 24.90
C TYR A 199 5.00 -0.07 25.00
N SER A 200 6.29 0.17 25.14
CA SER A 200 7.31 -0.89 25.24
C SER A 200 7.18 -1.71 26.54
N ILE A 201 6.63 -1.11 27.58
CA ILE A 201 6.45 -1.76 28.90
C ILE A 201 5.23 -2.69 28.91
N LYS A 202 4.22 -2.41 28.10
CA LYS A 202 2.93 -3.11 28.13
C LYS A 202 2.86 -4.34 27.22
N TYR A 203 3.75 -4.44 26.24
CA TYR A 203 3.77 -5.53 25.25
C TYR A 203 5.17 -6.11 25.11
N ASP A 204 5.51 -7.06 25.98
CA ASP A 204 6.77 -7.83 25.93
C ASP A 204 7.01 -8.53 24.58
N ILE A 205 5.95 -8.71 23.79
CA ILE A 205 5.96 -9.30 22.45
C ILE A 205 6.71 -8.40 21.44
N LEU A 206 6.81 -7.09 21.70
CA LEU A 206 7.43 -6.13 20.79
C LEU A 206 8.96 -6.01 20.94
N LYS A 207 9.53 -6.59 21.99
CA LYS A 207 10.97 -6.41 22.31
C LYS A 207 11.95 -7.12 21.37
N ASN A 208 11.52 -8.18 20.67
CA ASN A 208 12.48 -9.03 19.97
C ASN A 208 12.30 -9.13 18.43
N GLU A 209 11.13 -8.85 17.86
CA GLU A 209 10.88 -9.03 16.42
C GLU A 209 10.12 -7.87 15.77
N ALA A 210 9.28 -7.14 16.50
CA ALA A 210 8.46 -6.05 15.94
C ALA A 210 9.28 -4.82 15.52
N ASP A 211 10.47 -4.63 16.10
CA ASP A 211 11.39 -3.53 15.77
C ASP A 211 11.88 -3.56 14.31
N TYR A 212 11.64 -4.67 13.60
CA TYR A 212 12.10 -4.88 12.23
C TYR A 212 10.99 -5.07 11.21
N MET A 213 9.72 -4.94 11.60
CA MET A 213 8.59 -5.09 10.68
C MET A 213 8.33 -3.79 9.92
N ASN A 214 8.19 -3.91 8.61
CA ASN A 214 7.77 -2.83 7.73
C ASN A 214 6.43 -3.17 7.09
N SER A 215 5.43 -2.31 7.23
CA SER A 215 4.09 -2.52 6.69
C SER A 215 3.97 -2.23 5.18
N GLY A 216 5.07 -1.92 4.50
CA GLY A 216 5.07 -1.60 3.07
C GLY A 216 4.69 -2.77 2.18
N ILE A 217 5.04 -3.99 2.61
CA ILE A 217 4.64 -5.24 1.95
C ILE A 217 4.20 -6.23 3.03
N ILE A 218 2.95 -6.67 2.96
CA ILE A 218 2.40 -7.73 3.82
C ILE A 218 1.64 -8.70 2.93
N LEU A 219 1.97 -9.99 3.00
CA LEU A 219 1.17 -11.05 2.40
C LEU A 219 0.64 -11.94 3.49
N TYR A 220 -0.58 -12.42 3.35
CA TYR A 220 -1.16 -13.36 4.30
C TYR A 220 -2.20 -14.28 3.65
N LYS A 221 -2.45 -15.42 4.29
CA LYS A 221 -3.57 -16.31 4.00
C LYS A 221 -4.77 -15.85 4.82
N LYS A 222 -5.85 -15.50 4.16
CA LYS A 222 -7.02 -14.89 4.81
C LYS A 222 -7.70 -15.82 5.82
N ASP A 223 -7.75 -17.12 5.53
CA ASP A 223 -8.32 -18.15 6.40
C ASP A 223 -7.58 -18.35 7.73
N LYS A 224 -6.32 -17.86 7.82
CA LYS A 224 -5.47 -17.96 9.01
C LYS A 224 -5.59 -16.78 9.95
N ILE A 225 -6.19 -15.68 9.47
CA ILE A 225 -6.52 -14.52 10.28
C ILE A 225 -8.02 -14.60 10.56
N GLY A 226 -8.40 -15.23 11.67
CA GLY A 226 -9.82 -15.41 12.03
C GLY A 226 -10.49 -14.09 12.41
N ASP A 227 -11.81 -14.01 12.17
CA ASP A 227 -12.64 -12.85 12.53
C ASP A 227 -12.64 -12.57 14.04
N ASP A 228 -12.28 -13.56 14.86
CA ASP A 228 -12.14 -13.49 16.32
C ASP A 228 -10.84 -12.81 16.80
N LYS A 229 -9.93 -12.51 15.87
CA LYS A 229 -8.63 -11.85 16.15
C LYS A 229 -8.59 -10.38 15.73
N LEU A 230 -9.64 -9.86 15.12
CA LEU A 230 -9.84 -8.45 14.78
C LEU A 230 -10.68 -7.77 15.87
#